data_94d6672e0611b31636910982339b61a7
#
_entry.id   94d6672e0611b31636910982339b61a7
#
_cell.length_a   1.000
_cell.length_b   1.000
_cell.length_c   1.000
_cell.angle_alpha   90.00
_cell.angle_beta   90.00
_cell.angle_gamma   90.00
#
_symmetry.space_group_name_H-M   'P 1'
#
loop_
_entity.id
_entity.type
_entity.pdbx_description
1 polymer ?
#
loop_
_entity_poly.entity_id
_entity_poly.type
_entity_poly.pdbx_seq_one_letter_code
_entity_poly.pdbx_strand_id
1 'polypeptide(L)'
;SLSNALTQSNRNIVTDIPGTTRDSIDTIIKYHGQDITLIDTAGLRKKSRIKRAESLEYFSALRTHRSIERCDVAIIVIDATTIISKLSKYADPKMAIFKLSKEDVEIIIKAGELKKGILIVINKWDLIEKDTQTAKIFEEKVKEHLTTYDYLPFIFTSAITKQRVSKIIE
;
A
#
# COMPACT_ATOMS: atom_id res chain seq x y z
N SER A 1 -0.47 -7.71 -9.29
CA SER A 1 -0.31 -7.00 -8.01
C SER A 1 0.53 -5.74 -8.20
N LEU A 2 0.50 -4.82 -7.24
CA LEU A 2 1.30 -3.59 -7.30
C LEU A 2 2.80 -3.90 -7.38
N SER A 3 3.27 -4.85 -6.59
CA SER A 3 4.65 -5.34 -6.61
C SER A 3 5.07 -5.81 -8.02
N ASN A 4 4.23 -6.62 -8.69
CA ASN A 4 4.51 -7.02 -10.07
C ASN A 4 4.52 -5.83 -11.04
N ALA A 5 3.65 -4.85 -10.84
CA ALA A 5 3.62 -3.66 -11.67
C ALA A 5 4.87 -2.80 -11.47
N LEU A 6 5.36 -2.67 -10.23
CA LEU A 6 6.63 -1.99 -9.90
C LEU A 6 7.84 -2.68 -10.54
N THR A 7 7.92 -4.00 -10.43
CA THR A 7 9.04 -4.76 -11.03
C THR A 7 9.03 -4.77 -12.57
N GLN A 8 7.84 -4.70 -13.18
CA GLN A 8 7.69 -4.67 -14.65
C GLN A 8 7.78 -3.27 -15.26
N SER A 9 7.47 -2.22 -14.51
CA SER A 9 7.50 -0.84 -15.02
C SER A 9 8.91 -0.28 -15.12
N ASN A 10 9.83 -0.79 -14.30
CA ASN A 10 11.24 -0.46 -14.39
C ASN A 10 11.93 -1.50 -15.26
N ARG A 11 12.50 -1.11 -16.40
CA ARG A 11 13.28 -1.94 -17.34
C ARG A 11 14.57 -2.48 -16.72
N ASN A 12 14.62 -2.70 -15.41
CA ASN A 12 15.82 -3.03 -14.67
C ASN A 12 15.74 -4.43 -14.10
N ILE A 13 16.88 -5.07 -14.09
CA ILE A 13 17.12 -6.46 -13.72
C ILE A 13 16.61 -6.70 -12.31
N VAL A 14 15.61 -7.56 -12.19
CA VAL A 14 15.14 -8.08 -10.91
C VAL A 14 16.04 -9.25 -10.53
N THR A 15 16.74 -9.14 -9.43
CA THR A 15 17.47 -10.27 -8.84
C THR A 15 16.73 -10.69 -7.58
N ASP A 16 16.12 -11.86 -7.60
CA ASP A 16 15.62 -12.48 -6.38
C ASP A 16 16.83 -12.91 -5.55
N ILE A 17 16.98 -12.39 -4.34
CA ILE A 17 18.00 -12.88 -3.42
C ILE A 17 17.38 -14.02 -2.61
N PRO A 18 17.81 -15.28 -2.80
CA PRO A 18 17.40 -16.36 -1.95
C PRO A 18 18.19 -16.28 -0.64
N GLY A 19 17.48 -16.13 0.44
CA GLY A 19 18.06 -16.45 1.74
C GLY A 19 18.33 -15.28 2.64
N THR A 20 17.62 -15.32 3.72
CA THR A 20 18.16 -15.32 5.10
C THR A 20 17.07 -15.59 6.14
N THR A 21 15.82 -15.78 5.78
CA THR A 21 14.83 -16.37 6.69
C THR A 21 13.66 -16.97 5.92
N ARG A 22 13.08 -18.03 6.43
CA ARG A 22 12.03 -18.88 5.84
C ARG A 22 10.74 -18.18 5.36
N ASP A 23 10.59 -16.85 5.50
CA ASP A 23 9.29 -16.17 5.42
C ASP A 23 9.19 -14.89 4.60
N SER A 24 10.27 -14.23 4.18
CA SER A 24 10.19 -13.03 3.35
C SER A 24 11.10 -13.10 2.13
N ILE A 25 10.54 -12.88 0.94
CA ILE A 25 11.31 -12.74 -0.28
C ILE A 25 11.47 -11.23 -0.51
N ASP A 26 12.68 -10.74 -0.26
CA ASP A 26 13.06 -9.38 -0.62
C ASP A 26 13.42 -9.35 -2.10
N THR A 27 13.03 -8.32 -2.81
CA THR A 27 13.29 -8.15 -4.25
C THR A 27 14.07 -6.89 -4.49
N ILE A 28 15.24 -6.97 -5.12
CA ILE A 28 16.02 -5.80 -5.49
C ILE A 28 15.57 -5.32 -6.86
N ILE A 29 15.32 -4.02 -6.97
CA ILE A 29 15.08 -3.31 -8.23
C ILE A 29 16.13 -2.21 -8.39
N LYS A 30 16.55 -1.96 -9.63
CA LYS A 30 17.45 -0.83 -9.93
C LYS A 30 16.64 0.36 -10.41
N TYR A 31 16.86 1.50 -9.80
CA TYR A 31 16.23 2.77 -10.18
C TYR A 31 17.28 3.88 -10.24
N HIS A 32 17.47 4.48 -11.43
CA HIS A 32 18.51 5.49 -11.68
C HIS A 32 19.92 5.11 -11.18
N GLY A 33 20.29 3.83 -11.34
CA GLY A 33 21.59 3.32 -10.92
C GLY A 33 21.72 2.98 -9.43
N GLN A 34 20.67 3.20 -8.64
CA GLN A 34 20.62 2.81 -7.23
C GLN A 34 19.83 1.51 -7.04
N ASP A 35 20.27 0.70 -6.09
CA ASP A 35 19.58 -0.52 -5.72
C ASP A 35 18.54 -0.20 -4.63
N ILE A 36 17.26 -0.53 -4.91
CA ILE A 36 16.15 -0.39 -3.98
C ILE A 36 15.68 -1.80 -3.60
N THR A 37 15.67 -2.09 -2.31
CA THR A 37 15.19 -3.37 -1.78
C THR A 37 13.71 -3.27 -1.42
N LEU A 38 12.86 -3.99 -2.12
CA LEU A 38 11.45 -4.15 -1.77
C LEU A 38 11.31 -5.29 -0.75
N ILE A 39 10.97 -4.95 0.49
CA ILE A 39 10.82 -5.89 1.60
C ILE A 39 9.40 -6.48 1.60
N ASP A 40 9.29 -7.78 1.89
CA ASP A 40 8.03 -8.53 2.04
C ASP A 40 7.14 -8.57 0.79
N THR A 41 7.74 -8.76 -0.37
CA THR A 41 6.98 -8.94 -1.62
C THR A 41 6.22 -10.26 -1.68
N ALA A 42 6.52 -11.23 -0.80
CA ALA A 42 5.89 -12.55 -0.75
C ALA A 42 4.44 -12.53 -0.19
N GLY A 43 4.14 -11.60 0.71
CA GLY A 43 2.77 -11.40 1.22
C GLY A 43 1.78 -11.06 0.09
N LEU A 44 2.28 -10.50 -1.01
CA LEU A 44 1.51 -10.15 -2.19
C LEU A 44 1.31 -11.32 -3.18
N ARG A 45 2.12 -12.38 -3.11
CA ARG A 45 2.08 -13.52 -4.05
C ARG A 45 1.21 -14.70 -3.59
N LYS A 46 0.88 -14.82 -2.30
CA LYS A 46 0.15 -16.00 -1.77
C LYS A 46 -1.15 -15.64 -1.04
N LYS A 47 -2.14 -15.10 -1.74
CA LYS A 47 -3.55 -15.21 -1.34
C LYS A 47 -4.21 -16.49 -1.90
N SER A 48 -3.52 -17.62 -1.89
CA SER A 48 -4.14 -18.89 -2.26
C SER A 48 -4.01 -19.93 -1.14
N ARG A 49 -5.17 -20.25 -0.53
CA ARG A 49 -5.43 -21.49 0.20
C ARG A 49 -4.68 -21.74 1.50
N ILE A 50 -5.03 -21.04 2.57
CA ILE A 50 -4.88 -21.62 3.92
C ILE A 50 -6.13 -21.27 4.74
N LYS A 51 -6.92 -22.31 5.03
CA LYS A 51 -8.04 -22.28 5.97
C LYS A 51 -7.48 -22.47 7.38
N ARG A 52 -7.27 -21.39 8.13
CA ARG A 52 -7.23 -21.32 9.60
C ARG A 52 -7.02 -19.85 9.98
N ALA A 53 -8.10 -19.12 10.29
CA ALA A 53 -8.11 -17.68 10.36
C ALA A 53 -7.23 -17.09 11.50
N GLU A 54 -7.31 -17.60 12.70
CA GLU A 54 -6.70 -16.94 13.87
C GLU A 54 -5.16 -16.98 13.92
N SER A 55 -4.54 -18.09 13.50
CA SER A 55 -3.07 -18.18 13.45
C SER A 55 -2.46 -17.36 12.32
N LEU A 56 -3.21 -17.13 11.24
CA LEU A 56 -2.78 -16.36 10.05
C LEU A 56 -2.73 -14.85 10.31
N GLU A 57 -3.68 -14.32 11.06
CA GLU A 57 -3.71 -12.90 11.43
C GLU A 57 -2.53 -12.54 12.34
N TYR A 58 -2.26 -13.38 13.34
CA TYR A 58 -1.11 -13.20 14.23
C TYR A 58 0.24 -13.22 13.47
N PHE A 59 0.44 -14.22 12.60
CA PHE A 59 1.68 -14.30 11.79
C PHE A 59 1.78 -13.18 10.76
N SER A 60 0.64 -12.71 10.22
CA SER A 60 0.61 -11.57 9.32
C SER A 60 1.01 -10.28 10.04
N ALA A 61 0.46 -10.01 11.21
CA ALA A 61 0.80 -8.84 12.02
C ALA A 61 2.29 -8.84 12.44
N LEU A 62 2.81 -9.98 12.90
CA LEU A 62 4.22 -10.12 13.28
C LEU A 62 5.16 -9.88 12.09
N ARG A 63 4.80 -10.38 10.90
CA ARG A 63 5.56 -10.16 9.66
C ARG A 63 5.57 -8.69 9.28
N THR A 64 4.40 -8.04 9.27
CA THR A 64 4.27 -6.61 9.00
C THR A 64 5.14 -5.79 9.95
N HIS A 65 5.13 -6.12 11.24
CA HIS A 65 5.96 -5.46 12.25
C HIS A 65 7.46 -5.54 11.92
N ARG A 66 7.96 -6.76 11.62
CA ARG A 66 9.37 -6.98 11.24
C ARG A 66 9.73 -6.25 9.95
N SER A 67 8.83 -6.19 8.98
CA SER A 67 9.06 -5.48 7.72
C SER A 67 9.17 -3.97 7.94
N ILE A 68 8.32 -3.39 8.81
CA ILE A 68 8.40 -1.97 9.18
C ILE A 68 9.71 -1.66 9.93
N GLU A 69 10.16 -2.51 10.83
CA GLU A 69 11.42 -2.30 11.56
C GLU A 69 12.62 -2.24 10.60
N ARG A 70 12.63 -3.05 9.56
CA ARG A 70 13.74 -3.18 8.61
C ARG A 70 13.74 -2.14 7.49
N CYS A 71 12.59 -1.54 7.15
CA CYS A 71 12.50 -0.60 6.04
C CYS A 71 12.98 0.81 6.43
N ASP A 72 13.35 1.60 5.44
CA ASP A 72 13.58 3.04 5.56
C ASP A 72 12.28 3.81 5.27
N VAL A 73 11.51 3.31 4.29
CA VAL A 73 10.22 3.89 3.87
C VAL A 73 9.16 2.79 3.87
N ALA A 74 8.06 3.03 4.58
CA ALA A 74 6.87 2.19 4.59
C ALA A 74 5.89 2.66 3.51
N ILE A 75 5.60 1.80 2.53
CA ILE A 75 4.59 2.04 1.51
C ILE A 75 3.30 1.37 1.94
N ILE A 76 2.34 2.16 2.39
CA ILE A 76 1.03 1.69 2.86
C ILE A 76 0.08 1.62 1.69
N VAL A 77 -0.25 0.41 1.24
CA VAL A 77 -1.10 0.19 0.07
C VAL A 77 -2.54 -0.07 0.49
N ILE A 78 -3.42 0.85 0.15
CA ILE A 78 -4.83 0.81 0.49
C ILE A 78 -5.67 0.62 -0.78
N ASP A 79 -6.65 -0.26 -0.72
CA ASP A 79 -7.59 -0.49 -1.82
C ASP A 79 -8.64 0.62 -1.82
N ALA A 80 -8.69 1.42 -2.88
CA ALA A 80 -9.64 2.53 -3.02
C ALA A 80 -11.10 2.07 -2.83
N THR A 81 -11.43 0.84 -3.23
CA THR A 81 -12.80 0.31 -3.14
C THR A 81 -13.22 -0.04 -1.71
N THR A 82 -12.27 -0.21 -0.79
CA THR A 82 -12.58 -0.53 0.62
C THR A 82 -12.78 0.70 1.48
N ILE A 83 -12.21 1.83 1.08
CA ILE A 83 -12.34 3.10 1.81
C ILE A 83 -13.74 3.69 1.66
N ILE A 84 -14.36 3.50 0.50
CA ILE A 84 -15.69 4.01 0.21
C ILE A 84 -16.70 2.98 0.72
N SER A 85 -17.31 3.22 1.89
CA SER A 85 -18.46 2.44 2.26
C SER A 85 -19.61 2.80 1.31
N LYS A 86 -20.17 1.79 0.66
CA LYS A 86 -21.31 1.92 -0.26
C LYS A 86 -22.54 2.45 0.51
N LEU A 87 -22.60 3.74 0.67
CA LEU A 87 -23.89 4.39 0.88
C LEU A 87 -24.55 4.45 -0.49
N SER A 88 -25.63 3.66 -0.63
CA SER A 88 -26.61 3.74 -1.72
C SER A 88 -26.08 4.09 -3.12
N LYS A 89 -26.47 3.34 -4.11
CA LYS A 89 -26.26 3.58 -5.56
C LYS A 89 -26.64 4.99 -6.04
N TYR A 90 -27.16 5.85 -5.17
CA TYR A 90 -27.72 7.17 -5.46
C TYR A 90 -27.16 8.28 -4.55
N ALA A 91 -26.15 8.00 -3.71
CA ALA A 91 -25.58 9.04 -2.86
C ALA A 91 -24.55 9.85 -3.63
N ASP A 92 -24.65 11.19 -3.52
CA ASP A 92 -23.63 12.12 -3.97
C ASP A 92 -22.24 11.63 -3.47
N PRO A 93 -21.20 11.53 -4.33
CA PRO A 93 -19.85 11.16 -3.92
C PRO A 93 -19.33 11.98 -2.73
N LYS A 94 -19.82 13.21 -2.54
CA LYS A 94 -19.53 14.07 -1.40
C LYS A 94 -20.10 13.57 -0.07
N MET A 95 -21.09 12.68 -0.11
CA MET A 95 -21.70 12.04 1.06
C MET A 95 -21.18 10.64 1.34
N ALA A 96 -20.24 10.15 0.55
CA ALA A 96 -19.63 8.85 0.80
C ALA A 96 -18.89 8.86 2.15
N ILE A 97 -19.13 7.84 2.98
CA ILE A 97 -18.36 7.64 4.22
C ILE A 97 -17.02 7.04 3.83
N PHE A 98 -15.96 7.81 4.00
CA PHE A 98 -14.59 7.37 3.84
C PHE A 98 -14.11 6.82 5.19
N LYS A 99 -13.67 5.57 5.21
CA LYS A 99 -13.15 4.95 6.43
C LYS A 99 -11.93 4.10 6.12
N LEU A 100 -10.83 4.47 6.74
CA LEU A 100 -9.66 3.59 6.81
C LEU A 100 -9.96 2.42 7.74
N SER A 101 -9.38 1.25 7.45
CA SER A 101 -9.44 0.15 8.39
C SER A 101 -8.63 0.50 9.66
N LYS A 102 -8.98 -0.12 10.78
CA LYS A 102 -8.21 0.07 12.02
C LYS A 102 -6.77 -0.41 11.84
N GLU A 103 -6.60 -1.51 11.12
CA GLU A 103 -5.33 -2.12 10.81
C GLU A 103 -4.43 -1.18 9.98
N ASP A 104 -4.98 -0.49 8.97
CA ASP A 104 -4.23 0.48 8.18
C ASP A 104 -3.75 1.65 9.04
N VAL A 105 -4.62 2.16 9.92
CA VAL A 105 -4.27 3.24 10.85
C VAL A 105 -3.18 2.81 11.83
N GLU A 106 -3.29 1.61 12.42
CA GLU A 106 -2.29 1.06 13.33
C GLU A 106 -0.92 0.90 12.68
N ILE A 107 -0.88 0.45 11.41
CA ILE A 107 0.36 0.33 10.64
C ILE A 107 0.99 1.70 10.40
N ILE A 108 0.19 2.72 10.04
CA ILE A 108 0.66 4.10 9.85
C ILE A 108 1.25 4.66 11.15
N ILE A 109 0.53 4.52 12.27
CA ILE A 109 1.00 4.97 13.59
C ILE A 109 2.32 4.29 13.92
N LYS A 110 2.40 2.96 13.75
CA LYS A 110 3.60 2.20 14.06
C LYS A 110 4.81 2.61 13.23
N ALA A 111 4.62 2.84 11.93
CA ALA A 111 5.69 3.34 11.07
C ALA A 111 6.16 4.74 11.52
N GLY A 112 5.22 5.60 11.93
CA GLY A 112 5.54 6.94 12.47
C GLY A 112 6.31 6.89 13.79
N GLU A 113 5.90 6.03 14.75
CA GLU A 113 6.63 5.81 16.01
C GLU A 113 8.07 5.35 15.76
N LEU A 114 8.30 4.51 14.77
CA LEU A 114 9.61 4.02 14.36
C LEU A 114 10.36 5.02 13.47
N LYS A 115 9.83 6.24 13.27
CA LYS A 115 10.43 7.33 12.49
C LYS A 115 10.78 6.92 11.05
N LYS A 116 9.95 6.07 10.45
CA LYS A 116 10.10 5.67 9.04
C LYS A 116 9.51 6.72 8.11
N GLY A 117 10.05 6.85 6.91
CA GLY A 117 9.32 7.53 5.83
C GLY A 117 8.00 6.79 5.56
N ILE A 118 6.94 7.51 5.28
CA ILE A 118 5.63 6.91 5.01
C ILE A 118 5.06 7.48 3.72
N LEU A 119 4.64 6.59 2.83
CA LEU A 119 3.93 6.92 1.61
C LEU A 119 2.60 6.16 1.57
N ILE A 120 1.48 6.86 1.42
CA ILE A 120 0.17 6.25 1.27
C ILE A 120 -0.15 6.08 -0.21
N VAL A 121 -0.36 4.84 -0.63
CA VAL A 121 -0.67 4.47 -2.01
C VAL A 121 -2.12 3.98 -2.08
N ILE A 122 -2.98 4.77 -2.69
CA ILE A 122 -4.37 4.41 -2.96
C ILE A 122 -4.41 3.65 -4.29
N ASN A 123 -4.53 2.34 -4.21
CA ASN A 123 -4.50 1.46 -5.39
C ASN A 123 -5.92 1.08 -5.85
N LYS A 124 -6.02 0.53 -7.05
CA LYS A 124 -7.26 0.24 -7.77
C LYS A 124 -8.07 1.49 -8.11
N TRP A 125 -7.37 2.60 -8.35
CA TRP A 125 -7.99 3.88 -8.70
C TRP A 125 -8.77 3.84 -10.00
N ASP A 126 -8.52 2.85 -10.86
CA ASP A 126 -9.27 2.56 -12.08
C ASP A 126 -10.73 2.13 -11.83
N LEU A 127 -11.03 1.58 -10.64
CA LEU A 127 -12.36 1.12 -10.26
C LEU A 127 -13.27 2.20 -9.65
N ILE A 128 -12.72 3.39 -9.42
CA ILE A 128 -13.46 4.51 -8.83
C ILE A 128 -14.03 5.38 -9.94
N GLU A 129 -15.34 5.63 -9.89
CA GLU A 129 -15.95 6.69 -10.70
C GLU A 129 -15.44 8.04 -10.22
N LYS A 130 -14.90 8.84 -11.14
CA LYS A 130 -14.14 10.03 -10.78
C LYS A 130 -14.40 11.20 -11.70
N ASP A 131 -14.47 12.36 -11.10
CA ASP A 131 -14.41 13.66 -11.73
C ASP A 131 -13.07 14.36 -11.40
N THR A 132 -12.95 15.62 -11.75
CA THR A 132 -11.74 16.43 -11.50
C THR A 132 -11.46 16.69 -10.01
N GLN A 133 -12.46 16.54 -9.13
CA GLN A 133 -12.35 16.82 -7.70
C GLN A 133 -12.22 15.56 -6.85
N THR A 134 -12.56 14.38 -7.39
CA THR A 134 -12.63 13.12 -6.65
C THR A 134 -11.34 12.81 -5.90
N ALA A 135 -10.18 12.99 -6.52
CA ALA A 135 -8.90 12.71 -5.87
C ALA A 135 -8.65 13.62 -4.67
N LYS A 136 -8.99 14.90 -4.79
CA LYS A 136 -8.84 15.89 -3.71
C LYS A 136 -9.77 15.59 -2.54
N ILE A 137 -11.05 15.33 -2.83
CA ILE A 137 -12.04 14.96 -1.81
C ILE A 137 -11.60 13.69 -1.08
N PHE A 138 -11.10 12.71 -1.82
CA PHE A 138 -10.63 11.45 -1.26
C PHE A 138 -9.44 11.66 -0.33
N GLU A 139 -8.46 12.46 -0.73
CA GLU A 139 -7.30 12.81 0.09
C GLU A 139 -7.71 13.55 1.37
N GLU A 140 -8.56 14.57 1.26
CA GLU A 140 -9.08 15.33 2.41
C GLU A 140 -9.78 14.42 3.41
N LYS A 141 -10.66 13.52 2.92
CA LYS A 141 -11.39 12.59 3.77
C LYS A 141 -10.49 11.55 4.46
N VAL A 142 -9.46 11.06 3.78
CA VAL A 142 -8.48 10.16 4.40
C VAL A 142 -7.67 10.89 5.46
N LYS A 143 -7.25 12.13 5.20
CA LYS A 143 -6.53 12.97 6.16
C LYS A 143 -7.33 13.28 7.42
N GLU A 144 -8.65 13.47 7.31
CA GLU A 144 -9.53 13.63 8.49
C GLU A 144 -9.42 12.47 9.49
N HIS A 145 -9.09 11.25 9.01
CA HIS A 145 -8.89 10.06 9.88
C HIS A 145 -7.46 9.95 10.43
N LEU A 146 -6.52 10.70 9.86
CA LEU A 146 -5.11 10.62 10.18
C LEU A 146 -4.59 11.85 10.93
N THR A 147 -5.37 12.43 11.81
CA THR A 147 -5.17 13.71 12.51
C THR A 147 -3.71 14.12 12.79
N THR A 148 -2.89 13.20 13.28
CA THR A 148 -1.45 13.41 13.57
C THR A 148 -0.57 13.25 12.32
N TYR A 149 -1.07 12.58 11.29
CA TYR A 149 -0.35 12.18 10.07
C TYR A 149 -0.99 12.77 8.79
N ASP A 150 -1.70 13.88 8.89
CA ASP A 150 -2.39 14.56 7.79
C ASP A 150 -1.43 15.12 6.72
N TYR A 151 -0.16 15.30 7.07
CA TYR A 151 0.92 15.76 6.19
C TYR A 151 1.48 14.66 5.27
N LEU A 152 1.10 13.38 5.47
CA LEU A 152 1.66 12.28 4.68
C LEU A 152 1.33 12.43 3.18
N PRO A 153 2.27 12.08 2.30
CA PRO A 153 2.04 12.10 0.86
C PRO A 153 1.12 10.96 0.42
N PHE A 154 0.29 11.26 -0.60
CA PHE A 154 -0.64 10.33 -1.22
C PHE A 154 -0.34 10.15 -2.71
N ILE A 155 -0.38 8.92 -3.19
CA ILE A 155 -0.34 8.59 -4.61
C ILE A 155 -1.52 7.72 -4.97
N PHE A 156 -2.31 8.15 -5.96
CA PHE A 156 -3.41 7.37 -6.53
C PHE A 156 -2.90 6.55 -7.71
N THR A 157 -3.01 5.23 -7.63
CA THR A 157 -2.41 4.30 -8.59
C THR A 157 -3.41 3.26 -9.10
N SER A 158 -3.11 2.70 -10.26
CA SER A 158 -3.70 1.44 -10.70
C SER A 158 -2.59 0.49 -11.13
N ALA A 159 -2.48 -0.63 -10.42
CA ALA A 159 -1.54 -1.68 -10.77
C ALA A 159 -1.91 -2.39 -12.08
N ILE A 160 -3.19 -2.37 -12.49
CA ILE A 160 -3.69 -3.00 -13.72
C ILE A 160 -3.35 -2.12 -14.92
N THR A 161 -3.71 -0.84 -14.87
CA THR A 161 -3.47 0.10 -15.96
C THR A 161 -2.06 0.70 -15.94
N LYS A 162 -1.25 0.36 -14.91
CA LYS A 162 0.09 0.90 -14.63
C LYS A 162 0.11 2.41 -14.40
N GLN A 163 -1.04 3.02 -14.10
CA GLN A 163 -1.16 4.44 -13.85
C GLN A 163 -0.36 4.84 -12.60
N ARG A 164 0.59 5.78 -12.74
CA ARG A 164 1.43 6.37 -11.70
C ARG A 164 2.19 5.36 -10.81
N VAL A 165 2.40 4.13 -11.29
CA VAL A 165 3.13 3.11 -10.53
C VAL A 165 4.60 3.48 -10.35
N SER A 166 5.26 4.05 -11.38
CA SER A 166 6.66 4.50 -11.28
C SER A 166 6.86 5.59 -10.23
N LYS A 167 5.86 6.46 -10.04
CA LYS A 167 5.91 7.55 -9.05
C LYS A 167 6.02 7.09 -7.59
N ILE A 168 5.80 5.81 -7.31
CA ILE A 168 5.97 5.26 -5.96
C ILE A 168 7.45 5.22 -5.56
N ILE A 169 8.34 5.17 -6.54
CA ILE A 169 9.80 5.03 -6.33
C ILE A 169 10.52 6.37 -6.53
N GLU A 170 9.89 7.31 -7.24
CA GLU A 170 10.38 8.68 -7.39
C GLU A 170 10.31 9.46 -6.07
#